data_b93e0d800bac9cf6c453df8dd92b33f6
#
_entry.id   b93e0d800bac9cf6c453df8dd92b33f6
#
_cell.length_a   1.000
_cell.length_b   1.000
_cell.length_c   1.000
_cell.angle_alpha   90.00
_cell.angle_beta   90.00
_cell.angle_gamma   90.00
#
_symmetry.space_group_name_H-M   'P 1'
#
loop_
_entity.id
_entity.type
_entity.pdbx_description
1 polymer ?
#
loop_
_entity_poly.entity_id
_entity_poly.type
_entity_poly.pdbx_seq_one_letter_code
_entity_poly.pdbx_strand_id
1 'polypeptide(L)'
;DHAILAEESGNQDGNDYRWIIDPLDGTTNYLHGFPQFSVSIALKYKGRLEHGLVYDPLREEMFTASRGSGAQLNDRKIRVSARKGLEGALLGTGFPYRDQRQLDAYLGMFKSLVKDTAGIRRPGSAALDLAYVAAGRHDAFWEMGLQVWDVAAGALLVQEAGGLVSDFSGGSNYLTGGEIVAGNPKCFKAVLQVTKPLL
;
A
#
# COMPACT_ATOMS: atom_id res chain seq x y z
N ASP A 1 9.57 5.39 -26.74
CA ASP A 1 9.14 4.17 -26.03
C ASP A 1 9.27 4.40 -24.52
N HIS A 2 8.28 3.99 -23.72
CA HIS A 2 8.29 4.15 -22.27
C HIS A 2 9.21 3.10 -21.62
N ALA A 3 9.80 3.45 -20.48
CA ALA A 3 10.48 2.47 -19.62
C ALA A 3 9.45 1.60 -18.89
N ILE A 4 9.83 0.36 -18.55
CA ILE A 4 9.01 -0.57 -17.79
C ILE A 4 9.84 -1.16 -16.65
N LEU A 5 9.26 -1.24 -15.47
CA LEU A 5 9.77 -2.00 -14.33
C LEU A 5 8.65 -2.90 -13.83
N ALA A 6 8.80 -4.20 -14.02
CA ALA A 6 7.79 -5.18 -13.62
C ALA A 6 8.42 -6.32 -12.83
N GLU A 7 7.65 -6.92 -11.93
CA GLU A 7 8.11 -8.02 -11.08
C GLU A 7 8.63 -9.18 -11.92
N GLU A 8 7.86 -9.64 -12.91
CA GLU A 8 8.17 -10.84 -13.69
C GLU A 8 9.17 -10.61 -14.84
N SER A 9 9.13 -9.42 -15.48
CA SER A 9 9.98 -9.13 -16.65
C SER A 9 11.20 -8.25 -16.34
N GLY A 10 11.32 -7.75 -15.12
CA GLY A 10 12.41 -6.89 -14.68
C GLY A 10 12.37 -5.47 -15.26
N ASN A 11 13.54 -4.88 -15.47
CA ASN A 11 13.69 -3.49 -15.94
C ASN A 11 13.93 -3.46 -17.47
N GLN A 12 13.14 -2.64 -18.14
CA GLN A 12 13.33 -2.25 -19.55
C GLN A 12 13.51 -0.75 -19.61
N ASP A 13 14.63 -0.30 -20.19
CA ASP A 13 14.92 1.12 -20.33
C ASP A 13 14.04 1.78 -21.41
N GLY A 14 13.79 3.08 -21.22
CA GLY A 14 12.98 3.90 -22.10
C GLY A 14 13.13 5.39 -21.80
N ASN A 15 12.12 6.18 -22.13
CA ASN A 15 12.10 7.62 -21.90
C ASN A 15 11.72 7.98 -20.44
N ASP A 16 11.38 9.25 -20.20
CA ASP A 16 10.99 9.77 -18.87
C ASP A 16 9.71 9.16 -18.28
N TYR A 17 8.92 8.45 -19.08
CA TYR A 17 7.75 7.70 -18.62
C TYR A 17 8.15 6.29 -18.24
N ARG A 18 7.86 5.89 -17.01
CA ARG A 18 8.13 4.54 -16.49
C ARG A 18 6.87 3.91 -15.92
N TRP A 19 6.46 2.81 -16.51
CA TRP A 19 5.46 1.92 -15.96
C TRP A 19 6.07 1.06 -14.86
N ILE A 20 5.37 0.93 -13.74
CA ILE A 20 5.71 0.06 -12.61
C ILE A 20 4.55 -0.92 -12.48
N ILE A 21 4.82 -2.21 -12.66
CA ILE A 21 3.77 -3.22 -12.84
C ILE A 21 4.05 -4.41 -11.93
N ASP A 22 3.04 -4.78 -11.14
CA ASP A 22 2.88 -6.10 -10.56
C ASP A 22 1.69 -6.77 -11.24
N PRO A 23 1.92 -7.80 -12.07
CA PRO A 23 0.85 -8.48 -12.77
C PRO A 23 0.00 -9.36 -11.85
N LEU A 24 0.52 -9.74 -10.67
CA LEU A 24 -0.16 -10.62 -9.71
C LEU A 24 0.32 -10.39 -8.28
N ASP A 25 -0.06 -9.26 -7.68
CA ASP A 25 0.15 -9.02 -6.24
C ASP A 25 -0.71 -10.00 -5.41
N GLY A 26 -0.05 -10.74 -4.51
CA GLY A 26 -0.67 -11.83 -3.77
C GLY A 26 -0.52 -13.19 -4.44
N THR A 27 0.60 -13.46 -5.11
CA THR A 27 0.91 -14.72 -5.81
C THR A 27 0.69 -15.97 -4.94
N THR A 28 1.11 -15.94 -3.67
CA THR A 28 0.86 -17.05 -2.74
C THR A 28 -0.64 -17.32 -2.56
N ASN A 29 -1.45 -16.28 -2.41
CA ASN A 29 -2.90 -16.40 -2.30
C ASN A 29 -3.50 -17.03 -3.55
N TYR A 30 -3.09 -16.55 -4.73
CA TYR A 30 -3.55 -17.07 -6.01
C TYR A 30 -3.23 -18.56 -6.17
N LEU A 31 -1.99 -18.98 -5.88
CA LEU A 31 -1.56 -20.37 -5.97
C LEU A 31 -2.32 -21.31 -5.03
N HIS A 32 -2.77 -20.80 -3.88
CA HIS A 32 -3.56 -21.56 -2.90
C HIS A 32 -5.06 -21.41 -3.07
N GLY A 33 -5.55 -20.71 -4.11
CA GLY A 33 -6.98 -20.48 -4.31
C GLY A 33 -7.60 -19.56 -3.26
N PHE A 34 -6.77 -18.79 -2.52
CA PHE A 34 -7.28 -17.82 -1.56
C PHE A 34 -7.69 -16.53 -2.30
N PRO A 35 -8.96 -16.07 -2.18
CA PRO A 35 -9.53 -15.05 -3.06
C PRO A 35 -9.11 -13.62 -2.68
N GLN A 36 -7.79 -13.33 -2.68
CA GLN A 36 -7.23 -12.03 -2.33
C GLN A 36 -5.92 -11.79 -3.10
N PHE A 37 -6.02 -11.23 -4.30
CA PHE A 37 -4.92 -10.89 -5.20
C PHE A 37 -5.37 -9.80 -6.16
N SER A 38 -4.41 -9.11 -6.80
CA SER A 38 -4.71 -7.98 -7.67
C SER A 38 -3.66 -7.80 -8.77
N VAL A 39 -3.99 -6.96 -9.75
CA VAL A 39 -3.05 -6.34 -10.68
C VAL A 39 -2.77 -4.92 -10.18
N SER A 40 -1.49 -4.55 -10.10
CA SER A 40 -1.05 -3.21 -9.69
C SER A 40 -0.25 -2.55 -10.81
N ILE A 41 -0.65 -1.36 -11.24
CA ILE A 41 0.00 -0.61 -12.32
C ILE A 41 0.15 0.85 -11.89
N ALA A 42 1.37 1.38 -11.96
CA ALA A 42 1.61 2.80 -11.79
C ALA A 42 2.40 3.37 -12.96
N LEU A 43 2.19 4.65 -13.26
CA LEU A 43 2.99 5.42 -14.20
C LEU A 43 3.73 6.51 -13.46
N LYS A 44 5.06 6.55 -13.62
CA LYS A 44 5.92 7.67 -13.22
C LYS A 44 6.30 8.50 -14.44
N TYR A 45 6.29 9.83 -14.28
CA TYR A 45 6.86 10.75 -15.23
C TYR A 45 7.90 11.63 -14.52
N LYS A 46 9.14 11.64 -15.04
CA LYS A 46 10.27 12.37 -14.44
C LYS A 46 10.41 12.12 -12.92
N GLY A 47 10.31 10.87 -12.52
CA GLY A 47 10.45 10.44 -11.13
C GLY A 47 9.22 10.61 -10.24
N ARG A 48 8.11 11.20 -10.72
CA ARG A 48 6.87 11.43 -9.95
C ARG A 48 5.78 10.46 -10.38
N LEU A 49 5.04 9.91 -9.43
CA LEU A 49 3.83 9.11 -9.71
C LEU A 49 2.75 10.03 -10.28
N GLU A 50 2.22 9.69 -11.45
CA GLU A 50 1.19 10.45 -12.15
C GLU A 50 -0.14 9.69 -12.21
N HIS A 51 -0.08 8.37 -12.44
CA HIS A 51 -1.26 7.51 -12.47
C HIS A 51 -1.01 6.25 -11.65
N GLY A 52 -2.08 5.72 -11.05
CA GLY A 52 -2.08 4.45 -10.34
C GLY A 52 -3.40 3.71 -10.55
N LEU A 53 -3.30 2.39 -10.70
CA LEU A 53 -4.41 1.47 -10.84
C LEU A 53 -4.13 0.23 -10.01
N VAL A 54 -5.13 -0.19 -9.22
CA VAL A 54 -5.17 -1.51 -8.58
C VAL A 54 -6.49 -2.16 -8.95
N TYR A 55 -6.44 -3.38 -9.50
CA TYR A 55 -7.63 -4.11 -9.93
C TYR A 55 -7.77 -5.44 -9.19
N ASP A 56 -8.88 -5.61 -8.49
CA ASP A 56 -9.31 -6.87 -7.89
C ASP A 56 -10.21 -7.60 -8.90
N PRO A 57 -9.75 -8.67 -9.55
CA PRO A 57 -10.53 -9.34 -10.59
C PRO A 57 -11.68 -10.18 -10.03
N LEU A 58 -11.63 -10.57 -8.75
CA LEU A 58 -12.67 -11.38 -8.15
C LEU A 58 -13.87 -10.56 -7.69
N ARG A 59 -13.64 -9.31 -7.28
CA ARG A 59 -14.69 -8.37 -6.86
C ARG A 59 -15.08 -7.41 -7.99
N GLU A 60 -14.37 -7.47 -9.12
CA GLU A 60 -14.52 -6.51 -10.23
C GLU A 60 -14.38 -5.05 -9.73
N GLU A 61 -13.44 -4.82 -8.82
CA GLU A 61 -13.17 -3.52 -8.23
C GLU A 61 -11.90 -2.91 -8.84
N MET A 62 -12.08 -1.81 -9.57
CA MET A 62 -10.99 -1.06 -10.18
C MET A 62 -10.77 0.24 -9.41
N PHE A 63 -9.67 0.31 -8.68
CA PHE A 63 -9.22 1.51 -7.98
C PHE A 63 -8.27 2.29 -8.88
N THR A 64 -8.56 3.57 -9.12
CA THR A 64 -7.75 4.42 -9.99
C THR A 64 -7.46 5.76 -9.32
N ALA A 65 -6.29 6.31 -9.60
CA ALA A 65 -5.93 7.67 -9.22
C ALA A 65 -5.10 8.34 -10.32
N SER A 66 -5.31 9.63 -10.49
CA SER A 66 -4.44 10.52 -11.26
C SER A 66 -4.05 11.69 -10.39
N ARG A 67 -2.77 12.05 -10.40
CA ARG A 67 -2.25 13.14 -9.56
C ARG A 67 -3.06 14.42 -9.72
N GLY A 68 -3.53 14.96 -8.59
CA GLY A 68 -4.35 16.17 -8.52
C GLY A 68 -5.81 16.00 -8.94
N SER A 69 -6.26 14.78 -9.28
CA SER A 69 -7.63 14.51 -9.73
C SER A 69 -8.46 13.71 -8.73
N GLY A 70 -7.81 13.21 -7.67
CA GLY A 70 -8.42 12.35 -6.67
C GLY A 70 -8.39 10.87 -7.03
N ALA A 71 -8.90 10.04 -6.12
CA ALA A 71 -9.00 8.60 -6.27
C ALA A 71 -10.45 8.15 -6.50
N GLN A 72 -10.61 7.03 -7.22
CA GLN A 72 -11.91 6.47 -7.58
C GLN A 72 -11.91 4.94 -7.38
N LEU A 73 -13.10 4.40 -7.12
CA LEU A 73 -13.44 2.98 -7.19
C LEU A 73 -14.60 2.83 -8.19
N ASN A 74 -14.38 2.12 -9.28
CA ASN A 74 -15.37 1.94 -10.34
C ASN A 74 -16.03 3.29 -10.72
N ASP A 75 -15.20 4.28 -11.07
CA ASP A 75 -15.58 5.65 -11.48
C ASP A 75 -16.27 6.50 -10.38
N ARG A 76 -16.38 5.98 -9.16
CA ARG A 76 -16.94 6.72 -8.02
C ARG A 76 -15.81 7.24 -7.12
N LYS A 77 -15.85 8.55 -6.82
CA LYS A 77 -14.85 9.16 -5.92
C LYS A 77 -14.81 8.49 -4.55
N ILE A 78 -13.62 8.16 -4.09
CA ILE A 78 -13.35 7.60 -2.76
C ILE A 78 -12.52 8.54 -1.90
N ARG A 79 -12.57 8.32 -0.60
CA ARG A 79 -11.79 9.04 0.42
C ARG A 79 -11.35 8.08 1.50
N VAL A 80 -10.19 8.36 2.11
CA VAL A 80 -9.78 7.70 3.34
C VAL A 80 -10.82 7.91 4.45
N SER A 81 -10.81 7.03 5.45
CA SER A 81 -11.77 7.09 6.56
C SER A 81 -11.64 8.38 7.39
N ALA A 82 -12.68 8.74 8.12
CA ALA A 82 -12.70 9.90 9.01
C ALA A 82 -12.37 9.55 10.47
N ARG A 83 -11.81 8.36 10.74
CA ARG A 83 -11.48 7.90 12.09
C ARG A 83 -10.44 8.82 12.75
N LYS A 84 -10.56 9.03 14.06
CA LYS A 84 -9.78 10.05 14.78
C LYS A 84 -8.53 9.50 15.49
N GLY A 85 -8.30 8.18 15.45
CA GLY A 85 -7.17 7.49 16.11
C GLY A 85 -7.29 5.99 15.98
N LEU A 86 -6.53 5.24 16.79
CA LEU A 86 -6.49 3.78 16.74
C LEU A 86 -7.71 3.11 17.39
N GLU A 87 -8.39 3.79 18.32
CA GLU A 87 -9.57 3.22 18.99
C GLU A 87 -10.63 2.82 17.97
N GLY A 88 -10.93 1.52 17.95
CA GLY A 88 -11.86 0.91 17.01
C GLY A 88 -11.43 0.98 15.54
N ALA A 89 -10.16 1.28 15.22
CA ALA A 89 -9.63 1.26 13.86
C ALA A 89 -9.46 -0.16 13.34
N LEU A 90 -9.65 -0.35 12.04
CA LEU A 90 -9.29 -1.57 11.32
C LEU A 90 -8.01 -1.32 10.53
N LEU A 91 -6.96 -2.08 10.85
CA LEU A 91 -5.65 -1.94 10.22
C LEU A 91 -5.36 -3.09 9.26
N GLY A 92 -4.61 -2.81 8.21
CA GLY A 92 -3.98 -3.81 7.34
C GLY A 92 -2.49 -3.95 7.62
N THR A 93 -1.90 -5.13 7.35
CA THR A 93 -0.46 -5.38 7.48
C THR A 93 -0.01 -6.60 6.69
N GLY A 94 1.30 -6.75 6.48
CA GLY A 94 1.96 -7.98 6.02
C GLY A 94 3.09 -8.40 6.93
N PHE A 95 3.53 -9.66 6.82
CA PHE A 95 4.65 -10.19 7.60
C PHE A 95 5.95 -10.12 6.82
N PRO A 96 7.09 -9.76 7.45
CA PRO A 96 8.40 -9.76 6.80
C PRO A 96 8.97 -11.20 6.72
N TYR A 97 8.23 -12.13 6.11
CA TYR A 97 8.61 -13.55 6.07
C TYR A 97 9.87 -13.81 5.23
N ARG A 98 10.24 -12.90 4.33
CA ARG A 98 11.46 -12.99 3.50
C ARG A 98 12.72 -12.61 4.27
N ASP A 99 12.60 -11.74 5.28
CA ASP A 99 13.71 -11.30 6.13
C ASP A 99 13.36 -11.44 7.62
N GLN A 100 13.74 -12.57 8.20
CA GLN A 100 13.45 -12.89 9.60
C GLN A 100 14.16 -11.95 10.61
N ARG A 101 15.18 -11.19 10.17
CA ARG A 101 15.85 -10.20 11.04
C ARG A 101 14.91 -9.08 11.47
N GLN A 102 13.88 -8.83 10.68
CA GLN A 102 12.87 -7.79 10.95
C GLN A 102 11.68 -8.32 11.76
N LEU A 103 11.62 -9.63 12.03
CA LEU A 103 10.44 -10.26 12.65
C LEU A 103 10.18 -9.75 14.06
N ASP A 104 11.21 -9.61 14.88
CA ASP A 104 11.04 -9.14 16.28
C ASP A 104 10.55 -7.70 16.33
N ALA A 105 11.09 -6.82 15.49
CA ALA A 105 10.61 -5.45 15.34
C ALA A 105 9.14 -5.42 14.89
N TYR A 106 8.79 -6.22 13.87
CA TYR A 106 7.42 -6.36 13.39
C TYR A 106 6.47 -6.82 14.51
N LEU A 107 6.82 -7.87 15.24
CA LEU A 107 6.00 -8.39 16.35
C LEU A 107 5.83 -7.36 17.47
N GLY A 108 6.85 -6.55 17.74
CA GLY A 108 6.78 -5.41 18.67
C GLY A 108 5.74 -4.36 18.22
N MET A 109 5.76 -4.00 16.92
CA MET A 109 4.78 -3.09 16.31
C MET A 109 3.37 -3.68 16.39
N PHE A 110 3.22 -4.94 15.97
CA PHE A 110 1.92 -5.65 16.00
C PHE A 110 1.33 -5.69 17.41
N LYS A 111 2.15 -6.09 18.40
CA LYS A 111 1.74 -6.14 19.82
C LYS A 111 1.29 -4.79 20.34
N SER A 112 1.93 -3.72 19.92
CA SER A 112 1.60 -2.36 20.33
C SER A 112 0.31 -1.86 19.67
N LEU A 113 0.11 -2.17 18.38
CA LEU A 113 -1.05 -1.68 17.61
C LEU A 113 -2.33 -2.47 17.89
N VAL A 114 -2.25 -3.77 18.21
CA VAL A 114 -3.43 -4.61 18.38
C VAL A 114 -4.28 -4.21 19.60
N LYS A 115 -3.68 -3.59 20.61
CA LYS A 115 -4.34 -3.31 21.90
C LYS A 115 -5.52 -2.33 21.78
N ASP A 116 -5.41 -1.36 20.89
CA ASP A 116 -6.32 -0.22 20.82
C ASP A 116 -7.17 -0.25 19.55
N THR A 117 -7.06 -1.29 18.71
CA THR A 117 -7.75 -1.39 17.43
C THR A 117 -8.95 -2.32 17.48
N ALA A 118 -9.90 -2.18 16.57
CA ALA A 118 -10.97 -3.15 16.36
C ALA A 118 -10.45 -4.48 15.79
N GLY A 119 -9.28 -4.44 15.16
CA GLY A 119 -8.61 -5.61 14.64
C GLY A 119 -7.59 -5.28 13.57
N ILE A 120 -6.76 -6.28 13.26
CA ILE A 120 -5.74 -6.22 12.24
C ILE A 120 -6.05 -7.29 11.21
N ARG A 121 -5.84 -6.97 9.93
CA ARG A 121 -6.01 -7.89 8.80
C ARG A 121 -4.66 -8.11 8.14
N ARG A 122 -4.38 -9.36 7.78
CA ARG A 122 -3.22 -9.76 7.00
C ARG A 122 -3.70 -10.51 5.76
N PRO A 123 -4.29 -9.80 4.77
CA PRO A 123 -4.93 -10.45 3.63
C PRO A 123 -3.91 -10.98 2.61
N GLY A 124 -2.71 -10.37 2.49
CA GLY A 124 -1.61 -10.85 1.66
C GLY A 124 -1.58 -10.32 0.23
N SER A 125 -2.11 -9.13 0.01
CA SER A 125 -1.98 -8.33 -1.21
C SER A 125 -1.80 -6.87 -0.78
N ALA A 126 -0.56 -6.37 -0.81
CA ALA A 126 -0.22 -5.04 -0.33
C ALA A 126 -0.87 -3.93 -1.17
N ALA A 127 -0.99 -4.14 -2.49
CA ALA A 127 -1.67 -3.20 -3.37
C ALA A 127 -3.16 -3.06 -3.01
N LEU A 128 -3.86 -4.19 -2.71
CA LEU A 128 -5.26 -4.14 -2.25
C LEU A 128 -5.39 -3.52 -0.86
N ASP A 129 -4.46 -3.81 0.06
CA ASP A 129 -4.48 -3.21 1.39
C ASP A 129 -4.40 -1.68 1.32
N LEU A 130 -3.51 -1.15 0.48
CA LEU A 130 -3.40 0.29 0.21
C LEU A 130 -4.65 0.85 -0.49
N ALA A 131 -5.22 0.13 -1.47
CA ALA A 131 -6.47 0.51 -2.13
C ALA A 131 -7.63 0.55 -1.12
N TYR A 132 -7.67 -0.37 -0.16
CA TYR A 132 -8.67 -0.37 0.92
C TYR A 132 -8.48 0.78 1.90
N VAL A 133 -7.24 1.22 2.15
CA VAL A 133 -6.99 2.48 2.89
C VAL A 133 -7.57 3.66 2.12
N ALA A 134 -7.31 3.77 0.82
CA ALA A 134 -7.83 4.84 -0.03
C ALA A 134 -9.37 4.88 -0.06
N ALA A 135 -10.02 3.71 0.00
CA ALA A 135 -11.49 3.58 0.04
C ALA A 135 -12.09 3.70 1.45
N GLY A 136 -11.26 3.89 2.50
CA GLY A 136 -11.71 3.99 3.89
C GLY A 136 -12.19 2.68 4.51
N ARG A 137 -11.86 1.53 3.88
CA ARG A 137 -12.14 0.17 4.41
C ARG A 137 -11.13 -0.23 5.48
N HIS A 138 -9.85 0.12 5.29
CA HIS A 138 -8.82 0.13 6.31
C HIS A 138 -8.57 1.57 6.77
N ASP A 139 -8.34 1.77 8.05
CA ASP A 139 -8.03 3.09 8.60
C ASP A 139 -6.55 3.45 8.44
N ALA A 140 -5.68 2.42 8.47
CA ALA A 140 -4.27 2.51 8.14
C ALA A 140 -3.71 1.13 7.72
N PHE A 141 -2.50 1.16 7.17
CA PHE A 141 -1.72 0.00 6.73
C PHE A 141 -0.25 0.23 7.07
N TRP A 142 0.47 -0.82 7.47
CA TRP A 142 1.93 -0.82 7.59
C TRP A 142 2.49 -2.16 7.15
N GLU A 143 3.59 -2.15 6.45
CA GLU A 143 4.30 -3.36 6.04
C GLU A 143 5.77 -3.07 5.77
N MET A 144 6.62 -4.08 5.88
CA MET A 144 8.05 -4.06 5.57
C MET A 144 8.42 -5.21 4.62
N GLY A 145 9.49 -5.03 3.86
CA GLY A 145 9.97 -6.02 2.90
C GLY A 145 9.26 -5.96 1.55
N LEU A 146 8.60 -4.84 1.23
CA LEU A 146 7.87 -4.61 -0.02
C LEU A 146 8.79 -4.11 -1.14
N GLN A 147 8.35 -4.34 -2.37
CA GLN A 147 8.98 -3.83 -3.58
C GLN A 147 8.20 -2.62 -4.13
N VAL A 148 8.82 -1.89 -5.05
CA VAL A 148 8.20 -0.67 -5.61
C VAL A 148 6.89 -0.96 -6.34
N TRP A 149 6.75 -2.14 -6.97
CA TRP A 149 5.53 -2.52 -7.70
C TRP A 149 4.36 -2.86 -6.77
N ASP A 150 4.64 -3.34 -5.54
CA ASP A 150 3.62 -3.59 -4.52
C ASP A 150 2.96 -2.29 -4.04
N VAL A 151 3.72 -1.19 -4.03
CA VAL A 151 3.31 0.04 -3.32
C VAL A 151 3.01 1.24 -4.22
N ALA A 152 3.57 1.31 -5.43
CA ALA A 152 3.54 2.54 -6.22
C ALA A 152 2.12 3.02 -6.57
N ALA A 153 1.27 2.13 -7.06
CA ALA A 153 -0.12 2.47 -7.39
C ALA A 153 -0.93 2.79 -6.13
N GLY A 154 -0.83 1.92 -5.11
CA GLY A 154 -1.54 2.07 -3.84
C GLY A 154 -1.17 3.36 -3.09
N ALA A 155 0.11 3.75 -3.11
CA ALA A 155 0.56 4.99 -2.49
C ALA A 155 -0.11 6.22 -3.13
N LEU A 156 -0.18 6.27 -4.47
CA LEU A 156 -0.88 7.35 -5.15
C LEU A 156 -2.39 7.35 -4.85
N LEU A 157 -3.02 6.18 -4.82
CA LEU A 157 -4.44 6.04 -4.43
C LEU A 157 -4.70 6.65 -3.05
N VAL A 158 -3.88 6.31 -2.05
CA VAL A 158 -4.02 6.83 -0.69
C VAL A 158 -3.84 8.35 -0.65
N GLN A 159 -2.81 8.88 -1.31
CA GLN A 159 -2.54 10.32 -1.36
C GLN A 159 -3.69 11.08 -2.03
N GLU A 160 -4.18 10.63 -3.16
CA GLU A 160 -5.28 11.23 -3.91
C GLU A 160 -6.65 11.07 -3.21
N ALA A 161 -6.79 10.09 -2.33
CA ALA A 161 -7.95 9.94 -1.45
C ALA A 161 -7.89 10.83 -0.18
N GLY A 162 -6.81 11.63 0.00
CA GLY A 162 -6.62 12.52 1.13
C GLY A 162 -5.94 11.87 2.34
N GLY A 163 -5.30 10.72 2.15
CA GLY A 163 -4.46 10.04 3.14
C GLY A 163 -3.00 10.51 3.11
N LEU A 164 -2.21 9.94 4.00
CA LEU A 164 -0.77 10.16 4.11
C LEU A 164 -0.02 8.84 3.90
N VAL A 165 1.18 8.94 3.33
CA VAL A 165 2.08 7.81 3.08
C VAL A 165 3.50 8.23 3.44
N SER A 166 4.25 7.37 4.14
CA SER A 166 5.67 7.53 4.41
C SER A 166 6.37 6.19 4.58
N ASP A 167 7.70 6.20 4.66
CA ASP A 167 8.46 5.12 5.30
C ASP A 167 8.26 5.15 6.83
N PHE A 168 8.86 4.20 7.56
CA PHE A 168 8.69 4.12 9.02
C PHE A 168 9.39 5.26 9.78
N SER A 169 10.34 5.97 9.16
CA SER A 169 10.96 7.16 9.75
C SER A 169 10.12 8.43 9.58
N GLY A 170 9.05 8.37 8.78
CA GLY A 170 8.21 9.51 8.39
C GLY A 170 8.74 10.23 7.15
N GLY A 171 9.68 9.63 6.43
CA GLY A 171 10.28 10.16 5.22
C GLY A 171 9.55 9.73 3.94
N SER A 172 10.17 10.01 2.79
CA SER A 172 9.59 9.75 1.47
C SER A 172 10.17 8.52 0.76
N ASN A 173 10.98 7.70 1.46
CA ASN A 173 11.69 6.58 0.85
C ASN A 173 10.84 5.30 0.70
N TYR A 174 9.52 5.36 0.94
CA TYR A 174 8.61 4.22 0.90
C TYR A 174 8.54 3.48 -0.45
N LEU A 175 8.96 4.12 -1.57
CA LEU A 175 8.99 3.46 -2.87
C LEU A 175 10.21 2.53 -3.06
N THR A 176 11.30 2.78 -2.34
CA THR A 176 12.57 2.06 -2.54
C THR A 176 13.15 1.49 -1.25
N GLY A 177 12.67 1.95 -0.10
CA GLY A 177 13.13 1.48 1.22
C GLY A 177 12.51 0.16 1.67
N GLY A 178 11.44 -0.29 1.01
CA GLY A 178 10.76 -1.54 1.37
C GLY A 178 9.84 -1.45 2.59
N GLU A 179 9.65 -0.26 3.14
CA GLU A 179 8.82 -0.01 4.33
C GLU A 179 7.78 1.04 4.03
N ILE A 180 6.54 0.82 4.45
CA ILE A 180 5.46 1.76 4.22
C ILE A 180 4.52 1.86 5.42
N VAL A 181 4.12 3.08 5.75
CA VAL A 181 2.95 3.41 6.56
C VAL A 181 2.01 4.23 5.70
N ALA A 182 0.74 3.87 5.68
CA ALA A 182 -0.31 4.61 4.97
C ALA A 182 -1.57 4.68 5.82
N GLY A 183 -2.36 5.76 5.69
CA GLY A 183 -3.61 5.87 6.45
C GLY A 183 -4.29 7.22 6.32
N ASN A 184 -5.47 7.34 6.90
CA ASN A 184 -6.02 8.66 7.14
C ASN A 184 -5.07 9.46 8.07
N PRO A 185 -5.08 10.80 8.05
CA PRO A 185 -4.05 11.58 8.75
C PRO A 185 -3.90 11.29 10.25
N LYS A 186 -4.97 10.89 10.93
CA LYS A 186 -4.93 10.62 12.38
C LYS A 186 -4.42 9.22 12.70
N CYS A 187 -4.91 8.20 11.99
CA CYS A 187 -4.43 6.82 12.13
C CYS A 187 -2.99 6.68 11.62
N PHE A 188 -2.64 7.31 10.49
CA PHE A 188 -1.27 7.38 9.99
C PHE A 188 -0.30 7.88 11.06
N LYS A 189 -0.60 9.03 11.69
CA LYS A 189 0.24 9.59 12.74
C LYS A 189 0.39 8.63 13.92
N ALA A 190 -0.69 7.99 14.35
CA ALA A 190 -0.68 7.07 15.46
C ALA A 190 0.12 5.78 15.16
N VAL A 191 -0.04 5.20 13.96
CA VAL A 191 0.76 4.05 13.52
C VAL A 191 2.25 4.42 13.43
N LEU A 192 2.58 5.56 12.81
CA LEU A 192 3.96 6.03 12.68
C LEU A 192 4.64 6.23 14.04
N GLN A 193 3.93 6.73 15.05
CA GLN A 193 4.45 6.89 16.42
C GLN A 193 4.80 5.55 17.07
N VAL A 194 4.13 4.46 16.68
CA VAL A 194 4.41 3.10 17.18
C VAL A 194 5.53 2.45 16.39
N THR A 195 5.54 2.60 15.06
CA THR A 195 6.52 1.90 14.20
C THR A 195 7.92 2.51 14.32
N LYS A 196 8.04 3.83 14.32
CA LYS A 196 9.31 4.55 14.32
C LYS A 196 10.28 4.19 15.47
N PRO A 197 9.87 4.01 16.74
CA PRO A 197 10.78 3.66 17.81
C PRO A 197 11.27 2.21 17.80
N LEU A 198 10.71 1.35 16.94
CA LEU A 198 10.98 -0.09 16.89
C LEU A 198 11.85 -0.49 15.68
N LEU A 199 12.41 0.50 14.96
CA LEU A 199 13.35 0.32 13.84
C LEU A 199 14.77 -0.02 14.26
#